data_9ed5c2fc394608fff67933b2d0712211
#
_entry.id   9ed5c2fc394608fff67933b2d0712211
#
_cell.length_a   1.000
_cell.length_b   1.000
_cell.length_c   1.000
_cell.angle_alpha   90.00
_cell.angle_beta   90.00
_cell.angle_gamma   90.00
#
_symmetry.space_group_name_H-M   'P 1'
#
loop_
_entity.id
_entity.type
_entity.pdbx_description
1 polymer ?
#
loop_
_entity_poly.entity_id
_entity_poly.type
_entity_poly.pdbx_seq_one_letter_code
_entity_poly.pdbx_strand_id
1 'polypeptide(L)'
;HVLSRRQRQMCIRDSSSSFPRDGEDPEQDEWMDFSNLILGKSIVAVIYKSYRTSVQALDYVTRIDNFSFGARLVNKWLGGIIMRMVGKSRAKMFELPPRENLEFQLDHMSSGIKSDYFGGKKPNGADFANYGILRSMEGLYGFDIVESHSTVWPWYQRMKISSGI
;
A
#
# COMPACT_ATOMS: atom_id res chain seq x y z
N HIS A 1 3.66 -1.24 -29.39
CA HIS A 1 2.59 -0.25 -29.57
C HIS A 1 2.47 0.57 -28.29
N VAL A 2 3.13 1.73 -28.27
CA VAL A 2 3.04 2.69 -27.16
C VAL A 2 1.72 3.44 -27.35
N LEU A 3 0.75 3.19 -26.47
CA LEU A 3 -0.48 3.96 -26.43
C LEU A 3 -0.14 5.45 -26.24
N SER A 4 -0.61 6.29 -27.13
CA SER A 4 -0.40 7.73 -27.13
C SER A 4 -0.87 8.35 -25.80
N ARG A 5 -0.18 9.40 -25.31
CA ARG A 5 -0.58 10.17 -24.11
C ARG A 5 -2.06 10.58 -24.13
N ARG A 6 -2.63 10.86 -25.31
CA ARG A 6 -4.04 11.20 -25.47
C ARG A 6 -4.99 10.03 -25.18
N GLN A 7 -4.60 8.78 -25.48
CA GLN A 7 -5.43 7.61 -25.16
C GLN A 7 -5.42 7.27 -23.69
N ARG A 8 -4.31 7.50 -22.96
CA ARG A 8 -4.29 7.37 -21.49
C ARG A 8 -5.19 8.41 -20.81
N GLN A 9 -5.20 9.64 -21.29
CA GLN A 9 -6.10 10.67 -20.76
C GLN A 9 -7.57 10.40 -21.06
N MET A 10 -7.88 9.72 -22.17
CA MET A 10 -9.26 9.39 -22.54
C MET A 10 -9.86 8.29 -21.64
N CYS A 11 -9.08 7.25 -21.27
CA CYS A 11 -9.53 6.19 -20.37
C CYS A 11 -9.77 6.68 -18.91
N ILE A 12 -9.10 7.76 -18.50
CA ILE A 12 -9.31 8.39 -17.18
C ILE A 12 -10.53 9.32 -17.19
N ARG A 13 -10.93 9.80 -18.36
CA ARG A 13 -12.00 10.80 -18.52
C ARG A 13 -13.41 10.23 -18.44
N ASP A 14 -13.58 8.91 -18.65
CA ASP A 14 -14.88 8.25 -18.66
C ASP A 14 -15.33 7.72 -17.30
N SER A 15 -14.45 7.70 -16.30
CA SER A 15 -14.88 7.55 -14.92
C SER A 15 -15.35 8.92 -14.42
N SER A 16 -16.65 9.12 -14.41
CA SER A 16 -17.32 10.25 -13.76
C SER A 16 -17.16 10.16 -12.24
N SER A 17 -15.91 10.14 -11.79
CA SER A 17 -15.57 10.16 -10.39
C SER A 17 -15.55 11.62 -9.94
N SER A 18 -16.28 11.90 -8.89
CA SER A 18 -16.32 13.15 -8.12
C SER A 18 -14.98 13.44 -7.41
N PHE A 19 -13.87 12.88 -7.87
CA PHE A 19 -12.55 13.14 -7.29
C PHE A 19 -11.94 14.38 -7.96
N PRO A 20 -11.32 15.29 -7.19
CA PRO A 20 -10.50 16.37 -7.73
C PRO A 20 -9.46 15.77 -8.69
N ARG A 21 -9.15 16.49 -9.77
CA ARG A 21 -8.07 16.10 -10.68
C ARG A 21 -6.73 16.38 -10.01
N ASP A 22 -5.70 15.64 -10.41
CA ASP A 22 -4.33 15.89 -9.99
C ASP A 22 -4.02 17.39 -10.09
N GLY A 23 -3.57 17.99 -8.98
CA GLY A 23 -3.22 19.42 -8.90
C GLY A 23 -4.36 20.37 -8.51
N GLU A 24 -5.61 19.89 -8.31
CA GLU A 24 -6.71 20.74 -7.79
C GLU A 24 -6.70 20.83 -6.25
N ASP A 25 -6.10 19.85 -5.55
CA ASP A 25 -5.95 19.82 -4.10
C ASP A 25 -4.50 19.40 -3.73
N PRO A 26 -3.63 20.39 -3.49
CA PRO A 26 -2.22 20.12 -3.17
C PRO A 26 -2.02 19.23 -1.94
N GLU A 27 -2.91 19.32 -0.95
CA GLU A 27 -2.83 18.50 0.25
C GLU A 27 -3.20 17.04 -0.05
N GLN A 28 -4.18 16.80 -0.91
CA GLN A 28 -4.50 15.46 -1.40
C GLN A 28 -3.32 14.84 -2.16
N ASP A 29 -2.69 15.62 -3.04
CA ASP A 29 -1.55 15.16 -3.84
C ASP A 29 -0.36 14.80 -2.93
N GLU A 30 -0.08 15.59 -1.89
CA GLU A 30 0.96 15.31 -0.91
C GLU A 30 0.72 13.96 -0.20
N TRP A 31 -0.51 13.66 0.24
CA TRP A 31 -0.84 12.39 0.87
C TRP A 31 -0.86 11.22 -0.11
N MET A 32 -1.13 11.44 -1.38
CA MET A 32 -0.98 10.42 -2.43
C MET A 32 0.50 10.11 -2.70
N ASP A 33 1.35 11.14 -2.75
CA ASP A 33 2.81 10.98 -2.87
C ASP A 33 3.40 10.28 -1.65
N PHE A 34 2.99 10.67 -0.44
CA PHE A 34 3.36 9.97 0.78
C PHE A 34 3.02 8.47 0.71
N SER A 35 1.82 8.12 0.26
CA SER A 35 1.38 6.75 0.08
C SER A 35 2.35 5.96 -0.82
N ASN A 36 2.68 6.50 -1.98
CA ASN A 36 3.51 5.82 -2.99
C ASN A 36 5.01 5.82 -2.64
N LEU A 37 5.53 6.94 -2.17
CA LEU A 37 6.97 7.14 -2.02
C LEU A 37 7.51 6.70 -0.66
N ILE A 38 6.69 6.75 0.39
CA ILE A 38 7.11 6.50 1.77
C ILE A 38 6.40 5.28 2.35
N LEU A 39 5.07 5.32 2.47
CA LEU A 39 4.29 4.26 3.12
C LEU A 39 4.48 2.91 2.41
N GLY A 40 4.36 2.87 1.08
CA GLY A 40 4.57 1.65 0.30
C GLY A 40 5.96 1.05 0.49
N LYS A 41 7.02 1.87 0.58
CA LYS A 41 8.38 1.39 0.84
C LYS A 41 8.55 0.87 2.27
N SER A 42 7.92 1.51 3.25
CA SER A 42 7.91 1.06 4.65
C SER A 42 7.25 -0.31 4.78
N ILE A 43 6.11 -0.51 4.13
CA ILE A 43 5.40 -1.79 4.10
C ILE A 43 6.26 -2.89 3.46
N VAL A 44 6.88 -2.62 2.32
CA VAL A 44 7.79 -3.56 1.66
C VAL A 44 8.95 -3.96 2.58
N ALA A 45 9.53 -3.01 3.33
CA ALA A 45 10.59 -3.29 4.29
C ALA A 45 10.13 -4.22 5.43
N VAL A 46 8.88 -4.09 5.89
CA VAL A 46 8.29 -4.93 6.94
C VAL A 46 7.96 -6.32 6.40
N ILE A 47 7.19 -6.42 5.32
CA ILE A 47 6.73 -7.70 4.75
C ILE A 47 7.92 -8.59 4.38
N TYR A 48 8.95 -8.02 3.78
CA TYR A 48 10.12 -8.75 3.31
C TYR A 48 11.31 -8.69 4.27
N LYS A 49 11.07 -8.47 5.56
CA LYS A 49 12.10 -8.40 6.62
C LYS A 49 12.97 -9.64 6.68
N SER A 50 12.39 -10.82 6.47
CA SER A 50 13.10 -12.10 6.52
C SER A 50 12.76 -12.98 5.33
N TYR A 51 13.57 -14.02 5.09
CA TYR A 51 13.28 -15.02 4.06
C TYR A 51 11.93 -15.74 4.30
N ARG A 52 11.63 -16.07 5.55
CA ARG A 52 10.35 -16.72 5.92
C ARG A 52 9.13 -15.86 5.56
N THR A 53 9.15 -14.57 5.93
CA THR A 53 8.06 -13.64 5.62
C THR A 53 7.95 -13.36 4.13
N SER A 54 9.07 -13.30 3.41
CA SER A 54 9.08 -13.17 1.95
C SER A 54 8.44 -14.36 1.25
N VAL A 55 8.77 -15.59 1.68
CA VAL A 55 8.17 -16.82 1.15
C VAL A 55 6.68 -16.89 1.47
N GLN A 56 6.26 -16.48 2.67
CA GLN A 56 4.85 -16.45 3.08
C GLN A 56 4.04 -15.48 2.21
N ALA A 57 4.57 -14.27 1.95
CA ALA A 57 3.93 -13.29 1.08
C ALA A 57 3.78 -13.81 -0.36
N LEU A 58 4.81 -14.45 -0.89
CA LEU A 58 4.77 -15.04 -2.24
C LEU A 58 3.82 -16.26 -2.33
N ASP A 59 3.72 -17.07 -1.27
CA ASP A 59 2.77 -18.18 -1.21
C ASP A 59 1.32 -17.68 -1.25
N TYR A 60 1.04 -16.57 -0.57
CA TYR A 60 -0.27 -15.92 -0.62
C TYR A 60 -0.62 -15.46 -2.04
N VAL A 61 0.29 -14.75 -2.72
CA VAL A 61 0.09 -14.26 -4.09
C VAL A 61 -0.06 -15.41 -5.09
N THR A 62 0.76 -16.47 -4.98
CA THR A 62 0.73 -17.61 -5.92
C THR A 62 -0.49 -18.51 -5.77
N ARG A 63 -1.26 -18.38 -4.68
CA ARG A 63 -2.55 -19.11 -4.54
C ARG A 63 -3.68 -18.46 -5.33
N ILE A 64 -3.57 -17.17 -5.63
CA ILE A 64 -4.58 -16.41 -6.35
C ILE A 64 -4.47 -16.63 -7.85
N ASP A 65 -3.27 -16.92 -8.38
CA ASP A 65 -3.00 -17.11 -9.80
C ASP A 65 -2.80 -18.58 -10.19
N ASN A 66 -3.21 -18.96 -11.42
CA ASN A 66 -3.11 -20.29 -11.99
C ASN A 66 -1.67 -20.66 -12.44
N PHE A 67 -0.70 -20.58 -11.53
CA PHE A 67 0.66 -21.01 -11.81
C PHE A 67 0.81 -22.55 -11.79
N SER A 68 1.56 -23.11 -12.76
CA SER A 68 1.99 -24.50 -12.75
C SER A 68 2.77 -24.83 -11.46
N PHE A 69 2.63 -26.06 -10.94
CA PHE A 69 3.28 -26.50 -9.70
C PHE A 69 4.81 -26.25 -9.70
N GLY A 70 5.50 -26.52 -10.82
CA GLY A 70 6.94 -26.25 -10.96
C GLY A 70 7.27 -24.75 -10.92
N ALA A 71 6.47 -23.93 -11.61
CA ALA A 71 6.64 -22.47 -11.58
C ALA A 71 6.39 -21.89 -10.17
N ARG A 72 5.42 -22.44 -9.43
CA ARG A 72 5.18 -22.07 -8.03
C ARG A 72 6.39 -22.32 -7.14
N LEU A 73 7.03 -23.48 -7.29
CA LEU A 73 8.18 -23.85 -6.48
C LEU A 73 9.39 -22.94 -6.77
N VAL A 74 9.68 -22.69 -8.03
CA VAL A 74 10.77 -21.81 -8.47
C VAL A 74 10.52 -20.37 -8.01
N ASN A 75 9.33 -19.84 -8.26
CA ASN A 75 8.96 -18.46 -7.83
C ASN A 75 8.99 -18.31 -6.31
N LYS A 76 8.57 -19.31 -5.55
CA LYS A 76 8.61 -19.30 -4.09
C LYS A 76 10.04 -19.20 -3.54
N TRP A 77 10.97 -19.99 -4.08
CA TRP A 77 12.35 -20.04 -3.59
C TRP A 77 13.20 -18.87 -4.09
N LEU A 78 13.28 -18.69 -5.42
CA LEU A 78 14.05 -17.58 -6.00
C LEU A 78 13.42 -16.21 -5.68
N GLY A 79 12.09 -16.13 -5.82
CA GLY A 79 11.35 -14.91 -5.49
C GLY A 79 11.53 -14.49 -4.02
N GLY A 80 11.54 -15.47 -3.09
CA GLY A 80 11.79 -15.21 -1.67
C GLY A 80 13.16 -14.57 -1.41
N ILE A 81 14.20 -15.03 -2.11
CA ILE A 81 15.55 -14.44 -2.01
C ILE A 81 15.57 -13.02 -2.57
N ILE A 82 15.02 -12.83 -3.77
CA ILE A 82 14.98 -11.53 -4.44
C ILE A 82 14.17 -10.52 -3.60
N MET A 83 12.99 -10.91 -3.12
CA MET A 83 12.14 -10.02 -2.33
C MET A 83 12.75 -9.68 -0.97
N ARG A 84 13.49 -10.61 -0.35
CA ARG A 84 14.30 -10.30 0.84
C ARG A 84 15.37 -9.25 0.55
N MET A 85 16.06 -9.34 -0.61
CA MET A 85 17.05 -8.33 -1.01
C MET A 85 16.39 -6.95 -1.22
N VAL A 86 15.22 -6.93 -1.87
CA VAL A 86 14.41 -5.71 -2.03
C VAL A 86 14.01 -5.14 -0.68
N GLY A 87 13.46 -5.95 0.22
CA GLY A 87 13.08 -5.53 1.57
C GLY A 87 14.26 -4.95 2.36
N LYS A 88 15.43 -5.61 2.30
CA LYS A 88 16.66 -5.11 2.95
C LYS A 88 17.14 -3.79 2.33
N SER A 89 17.02 -3.63 1.02
CA SER A 89 17.35 -2.38 0.34
C SER A 89 16.41 -1.25 0.77
N ARG A 90 15.12 -1.52 0.89
CA ARG A 90 14.12 -0.53 1.35
C ARG A 90 14.30 -0.17 2.82
N ALA A 91 14.60 -1.16 3.67
CA ALA A 91 14.87 -0.91 5.09
C ALA A 91 16.06 0.05 5.32
N LYS A 92 17.07 0.03 4.43
CA LYS A 92 18.20 0.96 4.49
C LYS A 92 17.87 2.42 4.17
N MET A 93 16.69 2.70 3.62
CA MET A 93 16.24 4.05 3.33
C MET A 93 15.73 4.78 4.59
N PHE A 94 15.49 4.04 5.67
CA PHE A 94 14.97 4.55 6.93
C PHE A 94 15.97 4.34 8.05
N GLU A 95 16.02 5.25 8.99
CA GLU A 95 16.90 5.18 10.15
C GLU A 95 16.40 4.17 11.20
N LEU A 96 15.09 4.02 11.30
CA LEU A 96 14.43 3.14 12.27
C LEU A 96 14.32 1.70 11.75
N PRO A 97 14.27 0.71 12.66
CA PRO A 97 13.93 -0.67 12.30
C PRO A 97 12.57 -0.74 11.57
N PRO A 98 12.37 -1.68 10.63
CA PRO A 98 11.19 -1.69 9.75
C PRO A 98 9.84 -1.59 10.47
N ARG A 99 9.64 -2.26 11.62
CA ARG A 99 8.38 -2.19 12.36
C ARG A 99 8.18 -0.82 13.01
N GLU A 100 9.17 -0.33 13.71
CA GLU A 100 9.16 0.99 14.36
C GLU A 100 8.99 2.11 13.32
N ASN A 101 9.65 1.95 12.15
CA ASN A 101 9.46 2.88 11.05
C ASN A 101 8.02 2.87 10.54
N LEU A 102 7.39 1.69 10.38
CA LEU A 102 6.00 1.63 9.96
C LEU A 102 5.07 2.29 10.98
N GLU A 103 5.27 2.04 12.28
CA GLU A 103 4.53 2.71 13.35
C GLU A 103 4.67 4.24 13.25
N PHE A 104 5.89 4.74 13.08
CA PHE A 104 6.16 6.17 12.88
C PHE A 104 5.43 6.73 11.64
N GLN A 105 5.40 5.98 10.52
CA GLN A 105 4.70 6.41 9.32
C GLN A 105 3.17 6.38 9.50
N LEU A 106 2.63 5.46 10.28
CA LEU A 106 1.20 5.44 10.63
C LEU A 106 0.82 6.59 11.55
N ASP A 107 1.68 6.94 12.51
CA ASP A 107 1.50 8.15 13.35
C ASP A 107 1.46 9.41 12.47
N HIS A 108 2.42 9.53 11.53
CA HIS A 108 2.43 10.64 10.58
C HIS A 108 1.16 10.65 9.70
N MET A 109 0.78 9.50 9.14
CA MET A 109 -0.44 9.35 8.34
C MET A 109 -1.69 9.76 9.13
N SER A 110 -1.75 9.44 10.42
CA SER A 110 -2.90 9.76 11.27
C SER A 110 -3.14 11.27 11.40
N SER A 111 -2.08 12.08 11.29
CA SER A 111 -2.17 13.54 11.33
C SER A 111 -2.88 14.15 10.12
N GLY A 112 -2.91 13.44 8.99
CA GLY A 112 -3.62 13.85 7.78
C GLY A 112 -5.13 13.53 7.79
N ILE A 113 -5.59 12.69 8.71
CA ILE A 113 -7.01 12.33 8.83
C ILE A 113 -7.73 13.45 9.58
N LYS A 114 -8.48 14.29 8.85
CA LYS A 114 -9.11 15.52 9.41
C LYS A 114 -10.30 15.24 10.32
N SER A 115 -11.12 14.23 9.98
CA SER A 115 -12.26 13.77 10.78
C SER A 115 -12.48 12.28 10.57
N ASP A 116 -13.37 11.89 9.66
CA ASP A 116 -13.57 10.48 9.30
C ASP A 116 -12.56 10.01 8.24
N TYR A 117 -12.07 10.94 7.41
CA TYR A 117 -11.22 10.70 6.24
C TYR A 117 -10.21 11.84 6.04
N PHE A 118 -9.22 11.65 5.14
CA PHE A 118 -8.35 12.73 4.64
C PHE A 118 -9.17 13.83 3.96
N GLY A 119 -10.21 13.47 3.23
CA GLY A 119 -11.16 14.40 2.64
C GLY A 119 -12.17 15.02 3.63
N GLY A 120 -12.04 14.75 4.94
CA GLY A 120 -12.96 15.21 5.98
C GLY A 120 -14.13 14.25 6.18
N LYS A 121 -15.36 14.64 5.81
CA LYS A 121 -16.56 13.80 5.97
C LYS A 121 -16.74 12.75 4.86
N LYS A 122 -16.04 12.88 3.76
CA LYS A 122 -16.09 11.96 2.62
C LYS A 122 -14.67 11.58 2.22
N PRO A 123 -14.45 10.34 1.77
CA PRO A 123 -13.14 9.92 1.28
C PRO A 123 -12.78 10.67 -0.02
N ASN A 124 -11.49 10.95 -0.19
CA ASN A 124 -10.89 11.53 -1.39
C ASN A 124 -9.82 10.61 -2.00
N GLY A 125 -9.07 11.10 -2.98
CA GLY A 125 -8.00 10.33 -3.64
C GLY A 125 -6.91 9.85 -2.69
N ALA A 126 -6.54 10.65 -1.68
CA ALA A 126 -5.56 10.29 -0.67
C ALA A 126 -6.05 9.12 0.20
N ASP A 127 -7.34 9.09 0.56
CA ASP A 127 -7.93 7.97 1.29
C ASP A 127 -7.80 6.66 0.52
N PHE A 128 -8.16 6.65 -0.76
CA PHE A 128 -8.07 5.45 -1.58
C PHE A 128 -6.62 5.00 -1.83
N ALA A 129 -5.69 5.93 -2.02
CA ALA A 129 -4.29 5.63 -2.21
C ALA A 129 -3.69 4.97 -0.95
N ASN A 130 -3.86 5.59 0.22
CA ASN A 130 -3.36 5.06 1.48
C ASN A 130 -4.04 3.74 1.86
N TYR A 131 -5.36 3.63 1.67
CA TYR A 131 -6.09 2.39 1.90
C TYR A 131 -5.61 1.25 1.02
N GLY A 132 -5.41 1.48 -0.28
CA GLY A 132 -4.92 0.46 -1.22
C GLY A 132 -3.55 -0.06 -0.83
N ILE A 133 -2.64 0.81 -0.40
CA ILE A 133 -1.31 0.45 0.08
C ILE A 133 -1.40 -0.39 1.37
N LEU A 134 -2.16 0.03 2.38
CA LEU A 134 -2.30 -0.73 3.63
C LEU A 134 -3.01 -2.07 3.39
N ARG A 135 -4.02 -2.10 2.53
CA ARG A 135 -4.73 -3.32 2.16
C ARG A 135 -3.81 -4.37 1.52
N SER A 136 -2.79 -3.94 0.79
CA SER A 136 -1.84 -4.86 0.16
C SER A 136 -1.07 -5.73 1.16
N MET A 137 -1.05 -5.37 2.45
CA MET A 137 -0.43 -6.18 3.50
C MET A 137 -1.45 -6.93 4.38
N GLU A 138 -2.76 -6.86 4.08
CA GLU A 138 -3.79 -7.60 4.83
C GLU A 138 -3.50 -9.11 4.80
N GLY A 139 -3.43 -9.73 5.97
CA GLY A 139 -3.05 -11.14 6.12
C GLY A 139 -1.55 -11.44 6.01
N LEU A 140 -0.69 -10.45 5.83
CA LEU A 140 0.76 -10.59 5.79
C LEU A 140 1.40 -10.15 7.11
N TYR A 141 2.70 -10.49 7.25
CA TYR A 141 3.49 -10.10 8.41
C TYR A 141 3.55 -8.59 8.59
N GLY A 142 3.22 -8.13 9.79
CA GLY A 142 3.26 -6.72 10.19
C GLY A 142 1.92 -6.00 10.06
N PHE A 143 0.87 -6.65 9.56
CA PHE A 143 -0.47 -6.05 9.51
C PHE A 143 -1.04 -5.77 10.90
N ASP A 144 -0.60 -6.53 11.91
CA ASP A 144 -0.88 -6.30 13.33
C ASP A 144 -0.55 -4.87 13.80
N ILE A 145 0.43 -4.21 13.18
CA ILE A 145 0.78 -2.81 13.47
C ILE A 145 -0.37 -1.88 13.06
N VAL A 146 -0.97 -2.12 11.91
CA VAL A 146 -2.12 -1.34 11.41
C VAL A 146 -3.35 -1.58 12.30
N GLU A 147 -3.60 -2.85 12.66
CA GLU A 147 -4.75 -3.24 13.50
C GLU A 147 -4.65 -2.66 14.92
N SER A 148 -3.45 -2.51 15.45
CA SER A 148 -3.22 -1.94 16.79
C SER A 148 -3.22 -0.41 16.84
N HIS A 149 -3.17 0.27 15.69
CA HIS A 149 -3.06 1.73 15.65
C HIS A 149 -4.42 2.40 15.91
N SER A 150 -4.49 3.20 16.97
CA SER A 150 -5.76 3.76 17.50
C SER A 150 -6.57 4.62 16.54
N THR A 151 -5.91 5.34 15.62
CA THR A 151 -6.56 6.24 14.66
C THR A 151 -6.69 5.60 13.28
N VAL A 152 -5.61 4.95 12.79
CA VAL A 152 -5.58 4.38 11.45
C VAL A 152 -6.50 3.17 11.33
N TRP A 153 -6.60 2.32 12.36
CA TRP A 153 -7.47 1.15 12.30
C TRP A 153 -8.96 1.48 12.12
N PRO A 154 -9.57 2.38 12.92
CA PRO A 154 -10.95 2.80 12.69
C PRO A 154 -11.17 3.44 11.30
N TRP A 155 -10.20 4.24 10.82
CA TRP A 155 -10.25 4.79 9.46
C TRP A 155 -10.17 3.68 8.40
N TYR A 156 -9.28 2.71 8.56
CA TYR A 156 -9.16 1.56 7.65
C TYR A 156 -10.48 0.77 7.56
N GLN A 157 -11.13 0.54 8.68
CA GLN A 157 -12.44 -0.16 8.71
C GLN A 157 -13.52 0.64 7.98
N ARG A 158 -13.56 1.97 8.16
CA ARG A 158 -14.49 2.83 7.40
C ARG A 158 -14.23 2.77 5.91
N MET A 159 -12.96 2.80 5.50
CA MET A 159 -12.57 2.68 4.09
C MET A 159 -12.97 1.33 3.51
N LYS A 160 -12.81 0.26 4.26
CA LYS A 160 -13.24 -1.10 3.85
C LYS A 160 -14.74 -1.16 3.55
N ILE A 161 -15.56 -0.54 4.40
CA ILE A 161 -17.01 -0.43 4.20
C ILE A 161 -17.32 0.45 2.98
N SER A 162 -16.67 1.60 2.87
CA SER A 162 -16.93 2.57 1.80
C SER A 162 -16.50 2.07 0.42
N SER A 163 -15.49 1.20 0.34
CA SER A 163 -15.02 0.62 -0.91
C SER A 163 -15.87 -0.56 -1.42
N GLY A 164 -16.80 -1.07 -0.60
CA GLY A 164 -17.72 -2.16 -0.98
C GLY A 164 -17.04 -3.51 -1.19
N ILE A 165 -15.85 -3.71 -0.61
CA ILE A 165 -15.01 -4.90 -0.84
C ILE A 165 -14.75 -5.58 0.49
#